data_f1e1fb6e8120e157bd612d40373de5c9
#
_entry.id   f1e1fb6e8120e157bd612d40373de5c9
#
_cell.length_a   1.000
_cell.length_b   1.000
_cell.length_c   1.000
_cell.angle_alpha   90.00
_cell.angle_beta   90.00
_cell.angle_gamma   90.00
#
_symmetry.space_group_name_H-M   'P 1'
#
loop_
_entity.id
_entity.type
_entity.pdbx_description
1 polymer ?
#
loop_
_entity_poly.entity_id
_entity_poly.type
_entity_poly.pdbx_seq_one_letter_code
_entity_poly.pdbx_strand_id
1 'polypeptide(L)'
;MSQHFLLTTAARTVSLKQILRMEEAEAWTLFCTIRWPETDGAPVCPRCGCPTCWACPRPNGAPRFRCSACRRDFSPTSGTLFAFHKLEIRDYLAAVVIFCDEVKGKAALALSRDLDVQYKTAFVLAHKIREAMASEVKSLRLGGAGRHVEVDGCYVGGHVRPANRKEDRKDRRLAENRSGRRQVVVVIRERALSGTSLGGTLPAVFESEDAAASFIRARVDRASTVHADESSAWNALHARFDTRRINQKDRVRQRRGLHQPGGILFLTAAPGRDGSSPPHLRRLPGSLRAGGFLEGGSPP
;
A
#
# COMPACT_ATOMS: atom_id res chain seq x y z
N MET A 1 20.33 15.46 -10.49
CA MET A 1 19.75 14.62 -9.41
C MET A 1 18.25 14.53 -9.66
N SER A 2 17.69 13.36 -9.90
CA SER A 2 16.24 13.21 -10.02
C SER A 2 15.62 13.35 -8.62
N GLN A 3 14.79 14.34 -8.44
CA GLN A 3 14.05 14.55 -7.20
C GLN A 3 13.08 13.39 -6.97
N HIS A 4 12.99 12.88 -5.74
CA HIS A 4 12.00 11.86 -5.41
C HIS A 4 10.60 12.40 -5.69
N PHE A 5 9.71 11.60 -6.30
CA PHE A 5 8.37 12.06 -6.69
C PHE A 5 7.60 12.73 -5.56
N LEU A 6 7.64 12.18 -4.34
CA LEU A 6 6.99 12.79 -3.17
C LEU A 6 7.48 14.20 -2.83
N LEU A 7 8.60 14.64 -3.41
CA LEU A 7 9.14 15.99 -3.26
C LEU A 7 8.76 16.92 -4.43
N THR A 8 8.10 16.39 -5.47
CA THR A 8 7.66 17.19 -6.62
C THR A 8 6.40 18.00 -6.30
N THR A 9 6.17 19.06 -7.05
CA THR A 9 4.94 19.86 -6.94
C THR A 9 3.68 19.05 -7.28
N ALA A 10 3.79 18.08 -8.17
CA ALA A 10 2.67 17.18 -8.53
C ALA A 10 2.18 16.31 -7.36
N ALA A 11 3.07 15.94 -6.43
CA ALA A 11 2.68 15.19 -5.23
C ALA A 11 2.08 16.08 -4.13
N ARG A 12 2.16 17.42 -4.26
CA ARG A 12 1.70 18.39 -3.26
C ARG A 12 0.38 19.07 -3.63
N THR A 13 -0.42 18.47 -4.50
CA THR A 13 -1.65 19.08 -5.03
C THR A 13 -2.69 19.37 -3.95
N VAL A 14 -2.76 18.56 -2.89
CA VAL A 14 -3.67 18.77 -1.77
C VAL A 14 -2.92 18.57 -0.46
N SER A 15 -2.90 19.59 0.40
CA SER A 15 -2.28 19.48 1.73
C SER A 15 -3.34 19.22 2.81
N LEU A 16 -2.94 18.51 3.87
CA LEU A 16 -3.81 18.29 5.04
C LEU A 16 -4.32 19.61 5.62
N LYS A 17 -3.46 20.65 5.67
CA LYS A 17 -3.83 21.97 6.14
C LYS A 17 -4.92 22.63 5.30
N GLN A 18 -4.89 22.44 3.98
CA GLN A 18 -5.95 22.93 3.08
C GLN A 18 -7.26 22.21 3.36
N ILE A 19 -7.23 20.87 3.46
CA ILE A 19 -8.43 20.08 3.75
C ILE A 19 -9.07 20.49 5.07
N LEU A 20 -8.31 20.62 6.14
CA LEU A 20 -8.82 20.98 7.47
C LEU A 20 -9.44 22.39 7.53
N ARG A 21 -9.08 23.27 6.59
CA ARG A 21 -9.61 24.63 6.48
C ARG A 21 -10.80 24.76 5.51
N MET A 22 -11.06 23.72 4.73
CA MET A 22 -12.18 23.72 3.78
C MET A 22 -13.52 23.71 4.51
N GLU A 23 -14.47 24.43 3.96
CA GLU A 23 -15.88 24.23 4.29
C GLU A 23 -16.36 22.88 3.73
N GLU A 24 -17.38 22.30 4.36
CA GLU A 24 -17.91 20.98 3.94
C GLU A 24 -18.38 20.99 2.48
N ALA A 25 -18.91 22.11 1.99
CA ALA A 25 -19.32 22.27 0.57
C ALA A 25 -18.14 22.20 -0.38
N GLU A 26 -17.01 22.81 -0.02
CA GLU A 26 -15.76 22.77 -0.79
C GLU A 26 -15.18 21.34 -0.79
N ALA A 27 -15.22 20.69 0.37
CA ALA A 27 -14.78 19.29 0.52
C ALA A 27 -15.62 18.34 -0.36
N TRP A 28 -16.93 18.55 -0.46
CA TRP A 28 -17.79 17.81 -1.39
C TRP A 28 -17.41 18.05 -2.84
N THR A 29 -17.15 19.29 -3.22
CA THR A 29 -16.71 19.65 -4.58
C THR A 29 -15.40 18.95 -4.93
N LEU A 30 -14.40 19.03 -4.05
CA LEU A 30 -13.13 18.34 -4.23
C LEU A 30 -13.33 16.81 -4.33
N PHE A 31 -14.18 16.22 -3.48
CA PHE A 31 -14.46 14.80 -3.53
C PHE A 31 -15.11 14.38 -4.86
N CYS A 32 -16.04 15.20 -5.39
CA CYS A 32 -16.65 14.96 -6.69
C CYS A 32 -15.63 15.03 -7.83
N THR A 33 -14.73 16.02 -7.83
CA THR A 33 -13.67 16.16 -8.84
C THR A 33 -12.71 14.96 -8.81
N ILE A 34 -12.34 14.48 -7.62
CA ILE A 34 -11.51 13.26 -7.48
C ILE A 34 -12.25 12.03 -8.02
N ARG A 35 -13.56 11.93 -7.75
CA ARG A 35 -14.35 10.77 -8.13
C ARG A 35 -14.63 10.70 -9.62
N TRP A 36 -14.90 11.84 -10.24
CA TRP A 36 -15.29 11.97 -11.65
C TRP A 36 -14.36 12.91 -12.40
N PRO A 37 -13.07 12.55 -12.52
CA PRO A 37 -12.07 13.43 -13.13
C PRO A 37 -12.36 13.70 -14.62
N GLU A 38 -12.95 12.73 -15.32
CA GLU A 38 -13.29 12.86 -16.76
C GLU A 38 -14.41 13.86 -17.03
N THR A 39 -15.25 14.16 -16.03
CA THR A 39 -16.38 15.08 -16.14
C THR A 39 -16.22 16.31 -15.24
N ASP A 40 -14.99 16.58 -14.78
CA ASP A 40 -14.66 17.69 -13.87
C ASP A 40 -15.58 17.75 -12.64
N GLY A 41 -15.86 16.61 -12.04
CA GLY A 41 -16.72 16.48 -10.87
C GLY A 41 -18.21 16.40 -11.17
N ALA A 42 -18.65 16.49 -12.42
CA ALA A 42 -20.05 16.30 -12.76
C ALA A 42 -20.49 14.83 -12.50
N PRO A 43 -21.66 14.62 -11.87
CA PRO A 43 -22.06 13.30 -11.40
C PRO A 43 -22.34 12.33 -12.54
N VAL A 44 -21.73 11.13 -12.45
CA VAL A 44 -22.02 10.00 -13.32
C VAL A 44 -22.68 8.90 -12.49
N CYS A 45 -23.77 8.33 -12.99
CA CYS A 45 -24.52 7.32 -12.25
C CYS A 45 -23.67 6.05 -12.02
N PRO A 46 -23.42 5.63 -10.77
CA PRO A 46 -22.56 4.47 -10.48
C PRO A 46 -23.20 3.14 -10.89
N ARG A 47 -24.48 3.13 -11.26
CA ARG A 47 -25.21 1.92 -11.65
C ARG A 47 -25.24 1.68 -13.15
N CYS A 48 -25.53 2.72 -13.94
CA CYS A 48 -25.74 2.59 -15.38
C CYS A 48 -24.80 3.45 -16.23
N GLY A 49 -23.88 4.20 -15.60
CA GLY A 49 -22.91 5.04 -16.31
C GLY A 49 -23.51 6.30 -16.98
N CYS A 50 -24.79 6.60 -16.76
CA CYS A 50 -25.42 7.77 -17.39
C CYS A 50 -24.83 9.07 -16.82
N PRO A 51 -24.35 10.01 -17.67
CA PRO A 51 -23.79 11.29 -17.22
C PRO A 51 -24.84 12.34 -16.91
N THR A 52 -26.09 12.14 -17.36
CA THR A 52 -27.18 13.09 -17.12
C THR A 52 -27.84 12.80 -15.79
N CYS A 53 -27.62 13.67 -14.82
CA CYS A 53 -28.15 13.51 -13.46
C CYS A 53 -28.74 14.86 -12.97
N TRP A 54 -29.80 14.78 -12.20
CA TRP A 54 -30.43 15.95 -11.57
C TRP A 54 -29.95 16.07 -10.11
N ALA A 55 -29.59 17.27 -9.70
CA ALA A 55 -29.27 17.56 -8.31
C ALA A 55 -30.56 17.52 -7.45
N CYS A 56 -30.52 16.75 -6.38
CA CYS A 56 -31.60 16.64 -5.40
C CYS A 56 -30.99 16.72 -4.00
N PRO A 57 -30.46 17.89 -3.58
CA PRO A 57 -29.73 18.03 -2.33
C PRO A 57 -30.60 17.62 -1.14
N ARG A 58 -29.96 17.11 -0.09
CA ARG A 58 -30.63 16.77 1.17
C ARG A 58 -30.88 18.04 1.98
N PRO A 59 -31.80 18.02 2.95
CA PRO A 59 -32.05 19.18 3.82
C PRO A 59 -30.81 19.69 4.55
N ASN A 60 -29.87 18.81 4.86
CA ASN A 60 -28.58 19.15 5.48
C ASN A 60 -27.50 19.63 4.47
N GLY A 61 -27.88 19.94 3.22
CA GLY A 61 -26.95 20.41 2.19
C GLY A 61 -26.07 19.33 1.53
N ALA A 62 -26.08 18.09 2.01
CA ALA A 62 -25.26 17.03 1.42
C ALA A 62 -25.72 16.71 -0.02
N PRO A 63 -24.77 16.60 -0.99
CA PRO A 63 -25.10 16.36 -2.38
C PRO A 63 -25.76 14.99 -2.58
N ARG A 64 -26.86 14.99 -3.32
CA ARG A 64 -27.60 13.82 -3.77
C ARG A 64 -28.05 14.06 -5.20
N PHE A 65 -27.99 13.05 -6.01
CA PHE A 65 -28.33 13.10 -7.41
C PHE A 65 -29.37 12.04 -7.77
N ARG A 66 -30.18 12.33 -8.77
CA ARG A 66 -31.08 11.35 -9.40
C ARG A 66 -30.68 11.15 -10.85
N CYS A 67 -30.44 9.90 -11.23
CA CYS A 67 -30.11 9.54 -12.60
C CYS A 67 -31.33 9.72 -13.55
N SER A 68 -31.10 10.32 -14.71
CA SER A 68 -32.15 10.49 -15.72
C SER A 68 -32.59 9.16 -16.35
N ALA A 69 -31.67 8.22 -16.55
CA ALA A 69 -31.94 6.96 -17.21
C ALA A 69 -32.55 5.91 -16.27
N CYS A 70 -31.90 5.58 -15.17
CA CYS A 70 -32.37 4.51 -14.27
C CYS A 70 -33.22 5.00 -13.10
N ARG A 71 -33.45 6.31 -12.98
CA ARG A 71 -34.29 7.01 -11.98
C ARG A 71 -33.87 6.76 -10.52
N ARG A 72 -32.69 6.15 -10.28
CA ARG A 72 -32.19 5.92 -8.93
C ARG A 72 -31.48 7.13 -8.37
N ASP A 73 -31.64 7.31 -7.07
CA ASP A 73 -30.93 8.31 -6.29
C ASP A 73 -29.58 7.75 -5.84
N PHE A 74 -28.57 8.61 -5.85
CA PHE A 74 -27.22 8.29 -5.36
C PHE A 74 -26.53 9.54 -4.82
N SER A 75 -25.51 9.35 -4.02
CA SER A 75 -24.62 10.41 -3.53
C SER A 75 -23.21 10.22 -4.10
N PRO A 76 -22.33 11.21 -3.99
CA PRO A 76 -20.94 11.04 -4.41
C PRO A 76 -20.22 9.85 -3.77
N THR A 77 -20.64 9.40 -2.59
CA THR A 77 -20.09 8.24 -1.90
C THR A 77 -20.71 6.90 -2.29
N SER A 78 -21.84 6.90 -3.01
CA SER A 78 -22.53 5.66 -3.42
C SER A 78 -21.67 4.81 -4.34
N GLY A 79 -21.55 3.51 -4.04
CA GLY A 79 -20.68 2.59 -4.79
C GLY A 79 -19.18 2.74 -4.51
N THR A 80 -18.79 3.54 -3.52
CA THR A 80 -17.42 3.64 -3.02
C THR A 80 -17.28 2.98 -1.66
N LEU A 81 -16.05 2.81 -1.20
CA LEU A 81 -15.76 2.36 0.17
C LEU A 81 -16.30 3.31 1.27
N PHE A 82 -16.63 4.55 0.91
CA PHE A 82 -17.21 5.54 1.81
C PHE A 82 -18.75 5.54 1.80
N ALA A 83 -19.38 4.60 1.12
CA ALA A 83 -20.85 4.46 1.17
C ALA A 83 -21.33 4.31 2.62
N PHE A 84 -22.51 4.88 2.92
CA PHE A 84 -23.08 4.89 4.28
C PHE A 84 -22.20 5.56 5.34
N HIS A 85 -21.46 6.60 4.92
CA HIS A 85 -20.59 7.36 5.81
C HIS A 85 -21.34 8.07 6.93
N LYS A 86 -20.65 8.27 8.06
CA LYS A 86 -21.17 9.01 9.23
C LYS A 86 -20.36 10.25 9.57
N LEU A 87 -19.12 10.31 9.09
CA LEU A 87 -18.23 11.45 9.24
C LEU A 87 -18.49 12.47 8.12
N GLU A 88 -18.04 13.68 8.30
CA GLU A 88 -17.98 14.69 7.25
C GLU A 88 -17.04 14.26 6.11
N ILE A 89 -17.28 14.72 4.90
CA ILE A 89 -16.40 14.37 3.76
C ILE A 89 -15.00 14.93 3.95
N ARG A 90 -14.89 16.07 4.57
CA ARG A 90 -13.61 16.66 4.96
C ARG A 90 -12.76 15.70 5.78
N ASP A 91 -13.35 15.01 6.76
CA ASP A 91 -12.64 14.03 7.60
C ASP A 91 -12.18 12.81 6.80
N TYR A 92 -12.95 12.35 5.81
CA TYR A 92 -12.53 11.27 4.92
C TYR A 92 -11.36 11.70 4.03
N LEU A 93 -11.40 12.92 3.47
CA LEU A 93 -10.29 13.46 2.69
C LEU A 93 -9.03 13.61 3.55
N ALA A 94 -9.16 14.12 4.78
CA ALA A 94 -8.08 14.22 5.74
C ALA A 94 -7.50 12.83 6.06
N ALA A 95 -8.36 11.84 6.32
CA ALA A 95 -7.93 10.46 6.57
C ALA A 95 -7.12 9.87 5.42
N VAL A 96 -7.56 10.09 4.17
CA VAL A 96 -6.85 9.60 2.97
C VAL A 96 -5.47 10.24 2.88
N VAL A 97 -5.37 11.58 3.04
CA VAL A 97 -4.07 12.28 2.97
C VAL A 97 -3.14 11.82 4.10
N ILE A 98 -3.62 11.79 5.35
CA ILE A 98 -2.83 11.32 6.50
C ILE A 98 -2.31 9.90 6.24
N PHE A 99 -3.17 9.01 5.70
CA PHE A 99 -2.81 7.61 5.48
C PHE A 99 -1.83 7.43 4.32
N CYS A 100 -1.98 8.19 3.24
CA CYS A 100 -1.15 8.09 2.03
C CYS A 100 0.23 8.75 2.21
N ASP A 101 0.33 9.79 3.04
CA ASP A 101 1.61 10.49 3.29
C ASP A 101 2.55 9.71 4.21
N GLU A 102 2.03 8.72 4.94
CA GLU A 102 2.82 7.90 5.86
C GLU A 102 3.60 6.80 5.12
N VAL A 103 4.92 6.85 5.17
CA VAL A 103 5.81 5.88 4.50
C VAL A 103 5.63 4.44 5.03
N LYS A 104 5.22 4.27 6.28
CA LYS A 104 5.05 2.97 6.95
C LYS A 104 3.59 2.64 7.25
N GLY A 105 2.67 3.43 6.72
CA GLY A 105 1.25 3.39 7.07
C GLY A 105 0.97 3.97 8.47
N LYS A 106 -0.28 4.26 8.74
CA LYS A 106 -0.75 4.87 10.00
C LYS A 106 -1.38 3.83 10.92
N ALA A 107 -1.01 3.85 12.19
CA ALA A 107 -1.69 3.05 13.21
C ALA A 107 -3.10 3.60 13.46
N ALA A 108 -4.11 2.72 13.60
CA ALA A 108 -5.49 3.15 13.81
C ALA A 108 -5.67 4.02 15.07
N LEU A 109 -4.89 3.77 16.13
CA LEU A 109 -4.90 4.60 17.33
C LEU A 109 -4.37 6.02 17.06
N ALA A 110 -3.31 6.15 16.24
CA ALA A 110 -2.81 7.48 15.86
C ALA A 110 -3.84 8.19 14.96
N LEU A 111 -4.40 7.48 13.97
CA LEU A 111 -5.44 8.03 13.10
C LEU A 111 -6.69 8.49 13.89
N SER A 112 -7.09 7.77 14.93
CA SER A 112 -8.23 8.18 15.77
C SER A 112 -7.99 9.49 16.51
N ARG A 113 -6.74 9.73 16.93
CA ARG A 113 -6.35 10.99 17.59
C ARG A 113 -6.22 12.14 16.61
N ASP A 114 -5.70 11.87 15.41
CA ASP A 114 -5.54 12.90 14.38
C ASP A 114 -6.89 13.41 13.84
N LEU A 115 -7.92 12.55 13.82
CA LEU A 115 -9.25 12.86 13.32
C LEU A 115 -10.27 13.14 14.44
N ASP A 116 -9.86 13.04 15.71
CA ASP A 116 -10.74 13.14 16.88
C ASP A 116 -11.98 12.22 16.80
N VAL A 117 -11.76 10.96 16.39
CA VAL A 117 -12.83 9.96 16.27
C VAL A 117 -12.58 8.77 17.17
N GLN A 118 -13.62 7.99 17.45
CA GLN A 118 -13.46 6.75 18.20
C GLN A 118 -12.48 5.78 17.48
N TYR A 119 -11.66 5.09 18.27
CA TYR A 119 -10.70 4.09 17.76
C TYR A 119 -11.34 3.10 16.78
N LYS A 120 -12.55 2.59 17.09
CA LYS A 120 -13.28 1.65 16.23
C LYS A 120 -13.55 2.24 14.83
N THR A 121 -13.92 3.52 14.77
CA THR A 121 -14.16 4.23 13.51
C THR A 121 -12.89 4.36 12.70
N ALA A 122 -11.79 4.81 13.33
CA ALA A 122 -10.50 4.93 12.68
C ALA A 122 -9.95 3.57 12.21
N PHE A 123 -10.15 2.51 13.01
CA PHE A 123 -9.75 1.15 12.65
C PHE A 123 -10.44 0.68 11.38
N VAL A 124 -11.77 0.79 11.32
CA VAL A 124 -12.56 0.41 10.14
C VAL A 124 -12.17 1.25 8.92
N LEU A 125 -11.98 2.57 9.11
CA LEU A 125 -11.59 3.48 8.04
C LEU A 125 -10.21 3.12 7.47
N ALA A 126 -9.22 2.87 8.32
CA ALA A 126 -7.88 2.46 7.89
C ALA A 126 -7.91 1.13 7.10
N HIS A 127 -8.77 0.18 7.49
CA HIS A 127 -8.95 -1.06 6.75
C HIS A 127 -9.64 -0.85 5.40
N LYS A 128 -10.66 0.00 5.34
CA LYS A 128 -11.32 0.36 4.08
C LYS A 128 -10.34 1.02 3.09
N ILE A 129 -9.49 1.93 3.55
CA ILE A 129 -8.47 2.57 2.71
C ILE A 129 -7.47 1.52 2.17
N ARG A 130 -7.01 0.59 3.01
CA ARG A 130 -6.12 -0.51 2.58
C ARG A 130 -6.79 -1.42 1.55
N GLU A 131 -8.06 -1.73 1.74
CA GLU A 131 -8.84 -2.55 0.80
C GLU A 131 -9.01 -1.86 -0.55
N ALA A 132 -9.25 -0.53 -0.56
CA ALA A 132 -9.28 0.25 -1.78
C ALA A 132 -7.95 0.22 -2.52
N MET A 133 -6.85 0.48 -1.82
CA MET A 133 -5.50 0.39 -2.39
C MET A 133 -5.22 -1.00 -2.97
N ALA A 134 -5.62 -2.06 -2.26
CA ALA A 134 -5.46 -3.43 -2.74
C ALA A 134 -6.32 -3.74 -3.96
N SER A 135 -7.52 -3.15 -4.08
CA SER A 135 -8.39 -3.34 -5.23
C SER A 135 -7.85 -2.69 -6.51
N GLU A 136 -7.27 -1.51 -6.40
CA GLU A 136 -6.65 -0.79 -7.52
C GLU A 136 -5.51 -1.58 -8.16
N VAL A 137 -4.71 -2.28 -7.35
CA VAL A 137 -3.57 -3.05 -7.86
C VAL A 137 -3.94 -4.44 -8.42
N LYS A 138 -5.18 -4.92 -8.22
CA LYS A 138 -5.60 -6.27 -8.69
C LYS A 138 -5.52 -6.46 -10.20
N SER A 139 -5.80 -5.42 -10.98
CA SER A 139 -5.78 -5.44 -12.44
C SER A 139 -4.46 -4.97 -13.03
N LEU A 140 -3.56 -4.42 -12.23
CA LEU A 140 -2.32 -3.80 -12.67
C LEU A 140 -1.39 -4.83 -13.31
N ARG A 141 -0.86 -4.50 -14.48
CA ARG A 141 0.25 -5.18 -15.15
C ARG A 141 1.43 -4.23 -15.23
N LEU A 142 2.62 -4.75 -15.03
CA LEU A 142 3.85 -3.98 -14.97
C LEU A 142 4.79 -4.36 -16.10
N GLY A 143 5.66 -3.42 -16.48
CA GLY A 143 6.71 -3.67 -17.45
C GLY A 143 6.32 -3.35 -18.88
N GLY A 144 7.01 -4.00 -19.82
CA GLY A 144 6.95 -3.79 -21.25
C GLY A 144 8.34 -3.64 -21.85
N ALA A 145 8.42 -3.44 -23.15
CA ALA A 145 9.69 -3.29 -23.86
C ALA A 145 10.49 -2.08 -23.32
N GLY A 146 11.75 -2.31 -22.96
CA GLY A 146 12.61 -1.29 -22.37
C GLY A 146 12.30 -0.91 -20.93
N ARG A 147 11.34 -1.58 -20.28
CA ARG A 147 11.01 -1.35 -18.86
C ARG A 147 11.78 -2.29 -17.95
N HIS A 148 12.14 -1.78 -16.78
CA HIS A 148 12.81 -2.52 -15.73
C HIS A 148 11.86 -2.76 -14.56
N VAL A 149 11.78 -4.01 -14.13
CA VAL A 149 10.95 -4.43 -13.01
C VAL A 149 11.83 -5.05 -11.94
N GLU A 150 11.64 -4.64 -10.69
CA GLU A 150 12.35 -5.16 -9.53
C GLU A 150 11.44 -6.11 -8.77
N VAL A 151 11.99 -7.25 -8.34
CA VAL A 151 11.29 -8.24 -7.52
C VAL A 151 12.09 -8.47 -6.24
N ASP A 152 11.42 -8.33 -5.11
CA ASP A 152 12.03 -8.55 -3.79
C ASP A 152 11.04 -9.25 -2.86
N GLY A 153 11.55 -10.09 -1.96
CA GLY A 153 10.78 -10.85 -1.00
C GLY A 153 11.15 -10.51 0.45
N CYS A 154 10.15 -10.21 1.27
CA CYS A 154 10.35 -9.98 2.69
C CYS A 154 9.58 -10.99 3.52
N TYR A 155 10.25 -11.76 4.36
CA TYR A 155 9.62 -12.71 5.25
C TYR A 155 9.04 -12.05 6.49
N VAL A 156 7.76 -12.30 6.74
CA VAL A 156 6.99 -11.71 7.84
C VAL A 156 6.35 -12.81 8.70
N GLY A 157 6.23 -12.56 9.98
CA GLY A 157 5.63 -13.51 10.92
C GLY A 157 6.56 -14.65 11.33
N GLY A 158 6.00 -15.69 11.94
CA GLY A 158 6.74 -16.86 12.38
C GLY A 158 7.73 -16.62 13.51
N HIS A 159 7.71 -15.43 14.15
CA HIS A 159 8.56 -15.19 15.32
C HIS A 159 8.10 -16.07 16.48
N VAL A 160 9.00 -16.88 16.99
CA VAL A 160 8.79 -17.65 18.20
C VAL A 160 9.75 -17.11 19.25
N ARG A 161 9.21 -16.73 20.42
CA ARG A 161 10.03 -16.26 21.52
C ARG A 161 11.08 -17.32 21.87
N PRO A 162 12.38 -16.97 21.95
CA PRO A 162 13.39 -17.92 22.35
C PRO A 162 13.10 -18.43 23.76
N ALA A 163 13.40 -19.70 24.02
CA ALA A 163 13.36 -20.26 25.37
C ALA A 163 14.29 -19.47 26.31
N ASN A 164 13.92 -19.35 27.58
CA ASN A 164 14.69 -18.60 28.55
C ASN A 164 16.08 -19.22 28.78
N ARG A 165 16.14 -20.54 28.86
CA ARG A 165 17.41 -21.27 28.99
C ARG A 165 18.06 -21.44 27.62
N LYS A 166 19.37 -21.25 27.54
CA LYS A 166 20.14 -21.32 26.32
C LYS A 166 20.11 -22.73 25.70
N GLU A 167 20.07 -23.74 26.54
CA GLU A 167 20.05 -25.16 26.18
C GLU A 167 18.75 -25.56 25.45
N ASP A 168 17.64 -24.95 25.78
CA ASP A 168 16.33 -25.22 25.17
C ASP A 168 16.09 -24.45 23.87
N ARG A 169 17.06 -23.64 23.44
CA ARG A 169 16.94 -22.82 22.23
C ARG A 169 17.17 -23.64 20.98
N LYS A 170 16.15 -23.78 20.15
CA LYS A 170 16.22 -24.44 18.86
C LYS A 170 16.68 -23.49 17.76
N ASP A 171 17.57 -23.94 16.89
CA ASP A 171 17.96 -23.16 15.69
C ASP A 171 16.79 -23.17 14.69
N ARG A 172 16.13 -22.03 14.57
CA ARG A 172 15.00 -21.81 13.68
C ARG A 172 15.37 -21.63 12.20
N ARG A 173 16.64 -21.66 11.86
CA ARG A 173 17.11 -21.68 10.47
C ARG A 173 16.91 -23.05 9.84
N LEU A 174 16.94 -24.10 10.65
CA LEU A 174 16.69 -25.46 10.22
C LEU A 174 15.20 -25.64 9.85
N ALA A 175 14.93 -26.33 8.74
CA ALA A 175 13.59 -26.52 8.22
C ALA A 175 12.65 -27.17 9.23
N GLU A 176 13.15 -28.16 9.98
CA GLU A 176 12.45 -28.88 11.04
C GLU A 176 11.97 -28.02 12.21
N ASN A 177 12.67 -26.91 12.47
CA ASN A 177 12.38 -25.98 13.57
C ASN A 177 11.57 -24.75 13.14
N ARG A 178 11.15 -24.67 11.87
CA ARG A 178 10.34 -23.54 11.37
C ARG A 178 8.91 -23.64 11.87
N SER A 179 8.33 -22.49 12.21
CA SER A 179 6.98 -22.43 12.81
C SER A 179 5.83 -22.69 11.81
N GLY A 180 6.08 -22.82 10.54
CA GLY A 180 5.03 -22.90 9.50
C GLY A 180 4.15 -21.64 9.33
N ARG A 181 4.24 -20.68 10.26
CA ARG A 181 3.47 -19.43 10.24
C ARG A 181 4.17 -18.28 9.51
N ARG A 182 5.35 -18.54 8.98
CA ARG A 182 6.14 -17.53 8.25
C ARG A 182 5.56 -17.38 6.86
N GLN A 183 5.24 -16.17 6.49
CA GLN A 183 4.79 -15.79 5.14
C GLN A 183 5.83 -14.88 4.49
N VAL A 184 5.84 -14.84 3.18
CA VAL A 184 6.65 -13.90 2.42
C VAL A 184 5.74 -12.88 1.75
N VAL A 185 6.07 -11.61 1.91
CA VAL A 185 5.48 -10.52 1.11
C VAL A 185 6.42 -10.28 -0.06
N VAL A 186 5.98 -10.62 -1.25
CA VAL A 186 6.71 -10.35 -2.49
C VAL A 186 6.22 -9.04 -3.06
N VAL A 187 7.13 -8.16 -3.41
CA VAL A 187 6.85 -6.87 -4.02
C VAL A 187 7.44 -6.85 -5.42
N ILE A 188 6.61 -6.54 -6.40
CA ILE A 188 7.00 -6.29 -7.76
C ILE A 188 6.92 -4.77 -7.99
N ARG A 189 7.99 -4.14 -8.43
CA ARG A 189 8.05 -2.70 -8.67
C ARG A 189 8.61 -2.38 -10.04
N GLU A 190 7.88 -1.61 -10.82
CA GLU A 190 8.39 -1.04 -12.06
C GLU A 190 9.25 0.20 -11.74
N ARG A 191 10.43 0.31 -12.36
CA ARG A 191 11.24 1.52 -12.27
C ARG A 191 10.59 2.64 -13.07
N ALA A 192 10.48 3.81 -12.46
CA ALA A 192 10.08 5.00 -13.18
C ALA A 192 11.10 5.31 -14.29
N LEU A 193 10.62 5.61 -15.47
CA LEU A 193 11.44 6.25 -16.50
C LEU A 193 11.71 7.69 -16.05
N SER A 194 12.94 8.17 -16.26
CA SER A 194 13.33 9.53 -15.86
C SER A 194 12.32 10.55 -16.39
N GLY A 195 11.64 11.22 -15.49
CA GLY A 195 10.86 12.43 -15.74
C GLY A 195 9.35 12.31 -15.95
N THR A 196 8.74 11.12 -16.16
CA THR A 196 7.35 11.09 -16.67
C THR A 196 6.37 10.13 -16.03
N SER A 197 6.77 9.10 -15.32
CA SER A 197 5.79 8.18 -14.70
C SER A 197 6.26 7.59 -13.39
N LEU A 198 5.32 7.50 -12.47
CA LEU A 198 5.48 6.68 -11.27
C LEU A 198 5.42 5.21 -11.71
N GLY A 199 6.46 4.47 -11.43
CA GLY A 199 6.42 3.03 -11.61
C GLY A 199 5.37 2.40 -10.69
N GLY A 200 4.57 1.50 -11.23
CA GLY A 200 3.61 0.73 -10.44
C GLY A 200 4.28 -0.19 -9.43
N THR A 201 3.59 -0.48 -8.32
CA THR A 201 4.04 -1.41 -7.28
C THR A 201 2.94 -2.41 -6.97
N LEU A 202 3.27 -3.70 -6.99
CA LEU A 202 2.36 -4.82 -6.73
C LEU A 202 2.88 -5.64 -5.55
N PRO A 203 2.32 -5.51 -4.36
CA PRO A 203 2.57 -6.42 -3.25
C PRO A 203 1.64 -7.64 -3.31
N ALA A 204 2.16 -8.81 -2.95
CA ALA A 204 1.36 -10.01 -2.74
C ALA A 204 1.96 -10.90 -1.65
N VAL A 205 1.14 -11.71 -1.00
CA VAL A 205 1.55 -12.57 0.12
C VAL A 205 1.53 -14.03 -0.32
N PHE A 206 2.61 -14.75 -0.02
CA PHE A 206 2.80 -16.16 -0.35
C PHE A 206 3.37 -16.94 0.84
N GLU A 207 3.32 -18.24 0.77
CA GLU A 207 3.96 -19.13 1.75
C GLU A 207 5.48 -19.19 1.56
N SER A 208 5.95 -19.07 0.30
CA SER A 208 7.37 -19.03 -0.08
C SER A 208 7.59 -18.12 -1.29
N GLU A 209 8.85 -17.72 -1.52
CA GLU A 209 9.22 -16.93 -2.70
C GLU A 209 8.98 -17.69 -4.00
N ASP A 210 9.24 -19.02 -4.02
CA ASP A 210 9.01 -19.87 -5.20
C ASP A 210 7.54 -19.85 -5.65
N ALA A 211 6.60 -19.80 -4.69
CA ALA A 211 5.16 -19.74 -4.97
C ALA A 211 4.75 -18.46 -5.70
N ALA A 212 5.56 -17.40 -5.62
CA ALA A 212 5.28 -16.13 -6.29
C ALA A 212 5.60 -16.15 -7.79
N ALA A 213 6.36 -17.13 -8.29
CA ALA A 213 6.80 -17.15 -9.69
C ALA A 213 5.63 -17.13 -10.69
N SER A 214 4.54 -17.83 -10.40
CA SER A 214 3.33 -17.84 -11.24
C SER A 214 2.65 -16.46 -11.26
N PHE A 215 2.56 -15.80 -10.12
CA PHE A 215 2.00 -14.46 -9.98
C PHE A 215 2.85 -13.43 -10.76
N ILE A 216 4.17 -13.48 -10.64
CA ILE A 216 5.09 -12.59 -11.36
C ILE A 216 4.89 -12.76 -12.87
N ARG A 217 4.82 -14.01 -13.37
CA ARG A 217 4.59 -14.31 -14.79
C ARG A 217 3.24 -13.78 -15.31
N ALA A 218 2.22 -13.75 -14.48
CA ALA A 218 0.89 -13.26 -14.84
C ALA A 218 0.81 -11.73 -14.84
N ARG A 219 1.66 -11.05 -14.04
CA ARG A 219 1.58 -9.62 -13.77
C ARG A 219 2.65 -8.78 -14.45
N VAL A 220 3.74 -9.40 -14.87
CA VAL A 220 4.85 -8.73 -15.55
C VAL A 220 4.83 -9.06 -17.03
N ASP A 221 4.98 -8.04 -17.87
CA ASP A 221 5.08 -8.21 -19.31
C ASP A 221 6.38 -8.95 -19.69
N ARG A 222 6.29 -9.84 -20.67
CA ARG A 222 7.41 -10.71 -21.11
C ARG A 222 8.61 -9.92 -21.64
N ALA A 223 8.37 -8.76 -22.25
CA ALA A 223 9.42 -7.93 -22.84
C ALA A 223 10.20 -7.10 -21.79
N SER A 224 9.93 -7.30 -20.49
CA SER A 224 10.57 -6.56 -19.41
C SER A 224 11.88 -7.18 -18.99
N THR A 225 12.83 -6.35 -18.56
CA THR A 225 14.02 -6.80 -17.82
C THR A 225 13.67 -6.88 -16.33
N VAL A 226 13.79 -8.08 -15.74
CA VAL A 226 13.49 -8.32 -14.32
C VAL A 226 14.77 -8.32 -13.50
N HIS A 227 14.80 -7.54 -12.44
CA HIS A 227 15.89 -7.50 -11.47
C HIS A 227 15.44 -8.21 -10.18
N ALA A 228 16.20 -9.21 -9.76
CA ALA A 228 15.95 -9.97 -8.53
C ALA A 228 17.25 -10.15 -7.72
N ASP A 229 17.12 -10.46 -6.44
CA ASP A 229 18.27 -10.80 -5.59
C ASP A 229 18.87 -12.16 -5.94
N GLU A 230 19.86 -12.63 -5.16
CA GLU A 230 20.56 -13.90 -5.40
C GLU A 230 19.75 -15.15 -4.96
N SER A 231 18.53 -15.00 -4.43
CA SER A 231 17.73 -16.14 -3.96
C SER A 231 17.47 -17.13 -5.09
N SER A 232 17.66 -18.42 -4.83
CA SER A 232 17.38 -19.51 -5.77
C SER A 232 15.91 -19.58 -6.19
N ALA A 233 15.01 -19.05 -5.37
CA ALA A 233 13.58 -18.97 -5.62
C ALA A 233 13.25 -18.26 -6.95
N TRP A 234 14.09 -17.31 -7.34
CA TRP A 234 13.89 -16.55 -8.58
C TRP A 234 14.46 -17.22 -9.85
N ASN A 235 15.06 -18.42 -9.74
CA ASN A 235 15.61 -19.13 -10.90
C ASN A 235 14.55 -19.41 -11.97
N ALA A 236 13.31 -19.68 -11.59
CA ALA A 236 12.21 -19.93 -12.51
C ALA A 236 11.84 -18.70 -13.38
N LEU A 237 12.30 -17.50 -13.05
CA LEU A 237 12.04 -16.29 -13.82
C LEU A 237 12.90 -16.22 -15.08
N HIS A 238 14.10 -16.81 -15.10
CA HIS A 238 14.99 -16.85 -16.25
C HIS A 238 14.38 -17.55 -17.49
N ALA A 239 13.44 -18.45 -17.27
CA ALA A 239 12.76 -19.15 -18.36
C ALA A 239 11.84 -18.23 -19.20
N ARG A 240 11.49 -17.04 -18.68
CA ARG A 240 10.51 -16.17 -19.32
C ARG A 240 10.98 -14.74 -19.54
N PHE A 241 11.87 -14.23 -18.69
CA PHE A 241 12.32 -12.83 -18.67
C PHE A 241 13.83 -12.73 -18.86
N ASP A 242 14.29 -11.59 -19.39
CA ASP A 242 15.68 -11.17 -19.22
C ASP A 242 15.90 -10.85 -17.74
N THR A 243 16.33 -11.85 -16.96
CA THR A 243 16.46 -11.73 -15.51
C THR A 243 17.90 -11.41 -15.13
N ARG A 244 18.09 -10.26 -14.47
CA ARG A 244 19.38 -9.78 -13.97
C ARG A 244 19.47 -9.94 -12.45
N ARG A 245 20.45 -10.67 -12.00
CA ARG A 245 20.72 -10.89 -10.58
C ARG A 245 21.49 -9.71 -9.99
N ILE A 246 21.06 -9.24 -8.83
CA ILE A 246 21.73 -8.15 -8.13
C ILE A 246 22.42 -8.72 -6.87
N ASN A 247 23.76 -8.74 -6.90
CA ASN A 247 24.53 -9.10 -5.72
C ASN A 247 24.58 -7.93 -4.75
N GLN A 248 23.95 -8.09 -3.59
CA GLN A 248 23.91 -7.04 -2.57
C GLN A 248 25.31 -6.71 -2.00
N LYS A 249 26.22 -7.67 -1.95
CA LYS A 249 27.59 -7.47 -1.44
C LYS A 249 28.40 -6.56 -2.36
N ASP A 250 28.30 -6.74 -3.66
CA ASP A 250 29.03 -5.92 -4.65
C ASP A 250 28.46 -4.50 -4.70
N ARG A 251 27.16 -4.35 -4.49
CA ARG A 251 26.49 -3.06 -4.45
C ARG A 251 26.91 -2.21 -3.23
N VAL A 252 27.12 -2.83 -2.08
CA VAL A 252 27.65 -2.15 -0.88
C VAL A 252 29.10 -1.71 -1.09
N ARG A 253 29.92 -2.51 -1.80
CA ARG A 253 31.29 -2.13 -2.16
C ARG A 253 31.32 -0.96 -3.14
N GLN A 254 30.50 -0.97 -4.18
CA GLN A 254 30.39 0.14 -5.14
C GLN A 254 29.86 1.43 -4.52
N ARG A 255 28.93 1.37 -3.54
CA ARG A 255 28.46 2.57 -2.81
C ARG A 255 29.52 3.19 -1.90
N ARG A 256 30.47 2.40 -1.39
CA ARG A 256 31.62 2.94 -0.61
C ARG A 256 32.66 3.63 -1.48
N GLY A 257 32.67 3.37 -2.80
CA GLY A 257 33.59 3.97 -3.77
C GLY A 257 33.03 5.08 -4.64
N LEU A 258 31.73 5.26 -4.73
CA LEU A 258 31.08 6.23 -5.61
C LEU A 258 29.91 6.91 -4.89
N HIS A 259 30.08 8.15 -4.53
CA HIS A 259 28.99 9.05 -4.19
C HIS A 259 28.10 9.28 -5.43
N GLN A 260 27.17 8.37 -5.70
CA GLN A 260 26.06 8.63 -6.64
C GLN A 260 24.72 8.55 -5.90
N PRO A 261 23.94 9.66 -5.90
CA PRO A 261 22.62 9.70 -5.30
C PRO A 261 21.59 9.17 -6.30
N GLY A 262 21.26 7.93 -6.19
CA GLY A 262 20.20 7.27 -6.94
C GLY A 262 19.78 6.03 -6.16
N GLY A 263 19.21 6.25 -4.96
CA GLY A 263 18.82 5.16 -4.09
C GLY A 263 17.58 4.45 -4.60
N ILE A 264 17.73 3.23 -5.06
CA ILE A 264 16.67 2.25 -5.11
C ILE A 264 16.32 1.96 -3.65
N LEU A 265 15.09 2.25 -3.29
CA LEU A 265 14.52 1.85 -2.01
C LEU A 265 14.17 0.36 -2.12
N PHE A 266 15.17 -0.52 -2.02
CA PHE A 266 14.88 -1.86 -1.57
C PHE A 266 14.39 -1.72 -0.12
N LEU A 267 13.27 -2.33 0.20
CA LEU A 267 12.90 -2.63 1.57
C LEU A 267 13.99 -3.55 2.14
N THR A 268 15.11 -2.96 2.57
CA THR A 268 16.16 -3.69 3.30
C THR A 268 15.64 -3.95 4.71
N ALA A 269 14.70 -4.89 4.82
CA ALA A 269 14.54 -5.67 6.02
C ALA A 269 15.31 -6.98 5.85
N ALA A 270 16.60 -6.90 5.48
CA ALA A 270 17.47 -8.02 5.65
C ALA A 270 17.66 -8.23 7.17
N PRO A 271 17.30 -9.39 7.75
CA PRO A 271 17.71 -9.70 9.10
C PRO A 271 19.23 -9.72 9.11
N GLY A 272 19.83 -8.92 10.00
CA GLY A 272 21.24 -9.01 10.25
C GLY A 272 21.60 -10.47 10.56
N ARG A 273 22.80 -10.93 10.15
CA ARG A 273 23.31 -12.29 10.38
C ARG A 273 23.31 -12.73 11.84
N ASP A 274 23.11 -11.81 12.75
CA ASP A 274 23.09 -11.96 14.21
C ASP A 274 21.68 -12.06 14.81
N GLY A 275 20.62 -12.06 13.97
CA GLY A 275 19.23 -12.15 14.45
C GLY A 275 18.72 -10.92 15.17
N SER A 276 19.46 -9.81 15.17
CA SER A 276 19.01 -8.54 15.70
C SER A 276 18.18 -7.79 14.65
N SER A 277 16.95 -7.42 15.00
CA SER A 277 16.15 -6.54 14.18
C SER A 277 16.83 -5.18 14.04
N PRO A 278 16.75 -4.53 12.86
CA PRO A 278 17.28 -3.18 12.68
C PRO A 278 16.76 -2.23 13.78
N PRO A 279 17.54 -1.26 14.25
CA PRO A 279 17.19 -0.41 15.41
C PRO A 279 15.83 0.30 15.28
N HIS A 280 15.41 0.60 14.06
CA HIS A 280 14.12 1.25 13.79
C HIS A 280 12.90 0.32 13.96
N LEU A 281 13.07 -1.01 13.89
CA LEU A 281 12.00 -1.97 14.18
C LEU A 281 11.82 -2.22 15.69
N ARG A 282 12.82 -1.88 16.52
CA ARG A 282 12.71 -1.98 17.97
C ARG A 282 11.78 -0.94 18.61
N ARG A 283 11.48 0.15 17.90
CA ARG A 283 10.63 1.24 18.38
C ARG A 283 9.18 1.16 17.91
N LEU A 284 8.79 0.11 17.19
CA LEU A 284 7.38 -0.09 16.85
C LEU A 284 6.64 -0.58 18.11
N PRO A 285 5.55 0.09 18.53
CA PRO A 285 4.68 -0.40 19.59
C PRO A 285 4.21 -1.82 19.24
N GLY A 286 4.01 -2.66 20.27
CA GLY A 286 3.68 -4.08 20.10
C GLY A 286 2.47 -4.43 19.25
N SER A 287 1.64 -3.45 18.88
CA SER A 287 0.48 -3.57 18.00
C SER A 287 0.81 -3.82 16.50
N LEU A 288 2.07 -3.58 16.06
CA LEU A 288 2.52 -3.88 14.69
C LEU A 288 3.31 -5.18 14.60
N ARG A 289 3.50 -5.88 15.70
CA ARG A 289 3.94 -7.27 15.68
C ARG A 289 2.72 -8.12 15.38
N ALA A 290 2.66 -8.64 14.17
CA ALA A 290 1.66 -9.54 13.61
C ALA A 290 0.64 -10.07 14.62
N GLY A 291 -0.63 -9.67 14.47
CA GLY A 291 -1.79 -10.48 14.77
C GLY A 291 -1.79 -11.28 16.07
N GLY A 292 -1.69 -10.63 17.22
CA GLY A 292 -2.28 -11.14 18.43
C GLY A 292 -3.76 -10.77 18.41
N PHE A 293 -4.55 -11.44 17.60
CA PHE A 293 -5.99 -11.41 17.68
C PHE A 293 -6.44 -12.57 18.56
N LEU A 294 -7.28 -12.24 19.52
CA LEU A 294 -8.14 -13.09 20.33
C LEU A 294 -7.45 -13.83 21.50
N GLU A 295 -7.59 -13.23 22.68
CA GLU A 295 -8.21 -13.98 23.79
C GLU A 295 -8.96 -12.99 24.67
N GLY A 296 -10.25 -13.21 24.75
CA GLY A 296 -11.17 -12.48 25.58
C GLY A 296 -10.89 -12.79 27.05
N GLY A 297 -10.67 -11.74 27.83
CA GLY A 297 -10.82 -11.73 29.25
C GLY A 297 -12.04 -10.87 29.56
N SER A 298 -13.14 -11.49 30.01
CA SER A 298 -14.24 -10.80 30.64
C SER A 298 -13.76 -10.22 31.97
N PRO A 299 -14.11 -8.99 32.29
CA PRO A 299 -13.94 -8.47 33.67
C PRO A 299 -15.03 -8.99 34.61
N PRO A 300 -14.77 -8.97 35.92
CA PRO A 300 -15.80 -9.31 36.93
C PRO A 300 -16.90 -8.28 36.98
#